data_a5495036366a66d5e496459e7a20de65
#
_entry.id   a5495036366a66d5e496459e7a20de65
#
_cell.length_a   1.000
_cell.length_b   1.000
_cell.length_c   1.000
_cell.angle_alpha   90.00
_cell.angle_beta   90.00
_cell.angle_gamma   90.00
#
_symmetry.space_group_name_H-M   'P 1'
#
loop_
_entity.id
_entity.type
_entity.pdbx_description
1 polymer ?
#
loop_
_entity_poly.entity_id
_entity_poly.type
_entity_poly.pdbx_seq_one_letter_code
_entity_poly.pdbx_strand_id
1 'polypeptide(L)'
;MQWTAEPVWSRNHHTLASISGVVSANGRIFYIVDQGPPASMEVAPTWSLTARDAFNGVFLWKRSIESWAWHQRKFRSGPVQLPRTLVAEGERVYAALGLEAPLTALDAATGKTVRTYKGTEGTEEVIFDDGVLVVAKGGPLPEQAPIDAAKRRGVSFPNEKTIVAIEANSGDVLWEWSEPDGGKLVPVTLAAKDGKVFFQAGADVICLDRATGKERWHSTVVEPAKPRKNPGGGRKPRPTRSAGWALATLVAYDDMVFWADGKRLAAMSADNGKIVWDCPAQAGFRSPPDVLI
;
A
#
# COMPACT_ATOMS: atom_id res chain seq x y z
N MET A 1 -27.37 -9.85 -12.86
CA MET A 1 -26.48 -10.13 -11.72
C MET A 1 -26.19 -11.62 -11.74
N GLN A 2 -24.94 -12.04 -11.87
CA GLN A 2 -24.61 -13.46 -11.95
C GLN A 2 -24.59 -14.10 -10.57
N TRP A 3 -24.05 -13.42 -9.56
CA TRP A 3 -23.99 -13.91 -8.19
C TRP A 3 -23.76 -12.75 -7.21
N THR A 4 -24.06 -13.00 -5.94
CA THR A 4 -23.72 -12.15 -4.81
C THR A 4 -23.10 -12.99 -3.70
N ALA A 5 -22.22 -12.39 -2.93
CA ALA A 5 -21.53 -13.04 -1.82
C ALA A 5 -21.47 -12.12 -0.59
N GLU A 6 -21.21 -12.74 0.57
CA GLU A 6 -20.92 -12.02 1.81
C GLU A 6 -19.72 -11.05 1.68
N PRO A 7 -19.63 -10.05 2.57
CA PRO A 7 -20.47 -9.89 3.77
C PRO A 7 -21.79 -9.20 3.48
N VAL A 8 -22.86 -9.69 4.10
CA VAL A 8 -24.18 -9.06 4.04
C VAL A 8 -24.22 -7.74 4.83
N TRP A 9 -23.30 -7.59 5.79
CA TRP A 9 -23.24 -6.43 6.69
C TRP A 9 -21.82 -5.86 6.75
N SER A 10 -21.72 -4.54 6.73
CA SER A 10 -20.47 -3.84 7.04
C SER A 10 -20.36 -3.63 8.55
N ARG A 11 -19.24 -4.03 9.14
CA ARG A 11 -18.91 -3.71 10.55
C ARG A 11 -18.47 -2.27 10.75
N ASN A 12 -18.30 -1.53 9.68
CA ASN A 12 -17.64 -0.24 9.74
C ASN A 12 -18.65 0.91 9.71
N HIS A 13 -18.55 1.84 10.66
CA HIS A 13 -19.39 3.02 10.73
C HIS A 13 -19.14 4.04 9.61
N HIS A 14 -18.03 3.92 8.90
CA HIS A 14 -17.52 5.00 8.05
C HIS A 14 -17.45 4.63 6.59
N THR A 15 -18.36 3.83 6.09
CA THR A 15 -18.45 3.55 4.64
C THR A 15 -17.35 2.66 4.07
N LEU A 16 -16.38 2.23 4.87
CA LEU A 16 -15.45 1.22 4.40
C LEU A 16 -16.15 -0.13 4.45
N ALA A 17 -16.25 -0.72 3.29
CA ALA A 17 -16.76 -2.07 3.16
C ALA A 17 -15.94 -3.02 4.04
N SER A 18 -16.59 -4.06 4.56
CA SER A 18 -15.87 -5.15 5.22
C SER A 18 -14.93 -5.89 4.25
N ILE A 19 -15.00 -5.57 2.98
CA ILE A 19 -14.09 -6.05 1.93
C ILE A 19 -13.04 -4.98 1.67
N SER A 20 -11.79 -5.38 1.74
CA SER A 20 -10.62 -4.58 1.41
C SER A 20 -9.73 -5.37 0.47
N GLY A 21 -9.22 -4.73 -0.57
CA GLY A 21 -8.40 -5.38 -1.58
C GLY A 21 -9.15 -6.47 -2.34
N VAL A 22 -9.39 -6.21 -3.60
CA VAL A 22 -9.99 -7.19 -4.53
C VAL A 22 -9.06 -7.29 -5.73
N VAL A 23 -8.61 -8.50 -6.01
CA VAL A 23 -7.79 -8.80 -7.19
C VAL A 23 -8.35 -10.03 -7.90
N SER A 24 -8.05 -10.17 -9.19
CA SER A 24 -8.51 -11.31 -9.96
C SER A 24 -7.41 -11.86 -10.86
N ALA A 25 -7.37 -13.17 -11.01
CA ALA A 25 -6.51 -13.85 -11.96
C ALA A 25 -7.15 -15.20 -12.38
N ASN A 26 -7.00 -15.56 -13.63
CA ASN A 26 -7.41 -16.86 -14.20
C ASN A 26 -8.82 -17.30 -13.77
N GLY A 27 -9.82 -16.40 -13.92
CA GLY A 27 -11.22 -16.72 -13.62
C GLY A 27 -11.54 -16.87 -12.13
N ARG A 28 -10.66 -16.39 -11.24
CA ARG A 28 -10.85 -16.37 -9.79
C ARG A 28 -10.81 -14.94 -9.27
N ILE A 29 -11.53 -14.69 -8.19
CA ILE A 29 -11.50 -13.44 -7.43
C ILE A 29 -10.94 -13.74 -6.05
N PHE A 30 -10.02 -12.91 -5.61
CA PHE A 30 -9.40 -12.94 -4.28
C PHE A 30 -9.67 -11.63 -3.58
N TYR A 31 -10.10 -11.70 -2.33
CA TYR A 31 -10.40 -10.51 -1.56
C TYR A 31 -10.17 -10.71 -0.07
N ILE A 32 -9.83 -9.62 0.59
CA ILE A 32 -9.64 -9.57 2.05
C ILE A 32 -10.96 -9.11 2.66
N VAL A 33 -11.48 -9.87 3.63
CA VAL A 33 -12.77 -9.60 4.28
C VAL A 33 -12.68 -9.71 5.79
N ASP A 34 -13.32 -8.75 6.49
CA ASP A 34 -13.60 -8.85 7.93
C ASP A 34 -14.92 -9.60 8.13
N GLN A 35 -14.83 -10.77 8.72
CA GLN A 35 -15.96 -11.65 9.07
C GLN A 35 -16.31 -11.61 10.56
N GLY A 36 -15.77 -10.64 11.30
CA GLY A 36 -16.12 -10.48 12.71
C GLY A 36 -17.59 -10.14 12.93
N PRO A 37 -18.07 -10.25 14.17
CA PRO A 37 -19.48 -10.00 14.51
C PRO A 37 -19.93 -8.59 14.09
N PRO A 38 -21.07 -8.42 13.41
CA PRO A 38 -21.54 -7.11 12.97
C PRO A 38 -22.04 -6.21 14.11
N ALA A 39 -22.28 -6.78 15.28
CA ALA A 39 -22.95 -6.09 16.38
C ALA A 39 -22.10 -5.04 17.10
N SER A 40 -20.77 -5.09 17.04
CA SER A 40 -19.91 -4.16 17.76
C SER A 40 -18.53 -4.02 17.11
N MET A 41 -18.07 -2.79 16.96
CA MET A 41 -16.70 -2.47 16.55
C MET A 41 -15.67 -2.68 17.65
N GLU A 42 -16.11 -2.87 18.90
CA GLU A 42 -15.21 -3.16 20.03
C GLU A 42 -14.73 -4.60 20.02
N VAL A 43 -15.47 -5.49 19.38
CA VAL A 43 -15.06 -6.88 19.16
C VAL A 43 -13.97 -6.92 18.09
N ALA A 44 -12.94 -7.71 18.33
CA ALA A 44 -11.83 -7.84 17.39
C ALA A 44 -12.32 -8.29 15.99
N PRO A 45 -11.79 -7.70 14.91
CA PRO A 45 -12.09 -8.16 13.56
C PRO A 45 -11.53 -9.56 13.32
N THR A 46 -12.17 -10.29 12.42
CA THR A 46 -11.71 -11.60 11.95
C THR A 46 -11.40 -11.50 10.46
N TRP A 47 -10.16 -11.18 10.15
CA TRP A 47 -9.74 -10.99 8.76
C TRP A 47 -9.40 -12.31 8.07
N SER A 48 -9.79 -12.41 6.83
CA SER A 48 -9.42 -13.54 5.98
C SER A 48 -9.23 -13.11 4.53
N LEU A 49 -8.30 -13.79 3.87
CA LEU A 49 -8.18 -13.81 2.42
C LEU A 49 -9.09 -14.92 1.90
N THR A 50 -10.02 -14.59 1.03
CA THR A 50 -11.03 -15.49 0.48
C THR A 50 -10.89 -15.55 -1.03
N ALA A 51 -11.03 -16.76 -1.58
CA ALA A 51 -11.06 -17.01 -3.03
C ALA A 51 -12.40 -17.54 -3.47
N ARG A 52 -12.88 -17.04 -4.61
CA ARG A 52 -14.10 -17.52 -5.28
C ARG A 52 -13.88 -17.65 -6.78
N ASP A 53 -14.65 -18.50 -7.40
CA ASP A 53 -14.80 -18.51 -8.85
C ASP A 53 -15.43 -17.18 -9.30
N ALA A 54 -14.81 -16.52 -10.29
CA ALA A 54 -15.24 -15.20 -10.75
C ALA A 54 -16.56 -15.21 -11.50
N PHE A 55 -16.94 -16.32 -12.10
CA PHE A 55 -18.13 -16.42 -12.95
C PHE A 55 -19.39 -16.80 -12.17
N ASN A 56 -19.27 -17.77 -11.26
CA ASN A 56 -20.41 -18.31 -10.55
C ASN A 56 -20.41 -18.03 -9.03
N GLY A 57 -19.33 -17.42 -8.49
CA GLY A 57 -19.20 -17.06 -7.08
C GLY A 57 -18.97 -18.25 -6.15
N VAL A 58 -18.74 -19.45 -6.66
CA VAL A 58 -18.47 -20.61 -5.82
C VAL A 58 -17.26 -20.36 -4.94
N PHE A 59 -17.41 -20.63 -3.65
CA PHE A 59 -16.33 -20.54 -2.68
C PHE A 59 -15.27 -21.61 -2.98
N LEU A 60 -14.02 -21.20 -3.07
CA LEU A 60 -12.89 -22.10 -3.33
C LEU A 60 -12.12 -22.37 -2.04
N TRP A 61 -11.61 -21.37 -1.40
CA TRP A 61 -10.85 -21.50 -0.16
C TRP A 61 -10.80 -20.20 0.63
N LYS A 62 -10.31 -20.31 1.87
CA LYS A 62 -10.09 -19.17 2.78
C LYS A 62 -8.82 -19.37 3.61
N ARG A 63 -8.09 -18.29 3.84
CA ARG A 63 -6.93 -18.24 4.72
C ARG A 63 -7.13 -17.13 5.77
N SER A 64 -6.91 -17.45 7.02
CA SER A 64 -6.93 -16.45 8.10
C SER A 64 -5.77 -15.47 7.95
N ILE A 65 -6.04 -14.20 8.24
CA ILE A 65 -5.04 -13.14 8.38
C ILE A 65 -4.96 -12.82 9.86
N GLU A 66 -3.79 -13.01 10.44
CA GLU A 66 -3.56 -12.80 11.87
C GLU A 66 -3.08 -11.37 12.15
N SER A 67 -3.19 -10.96 13.39
CA SER A 67 -2.55 -9.76 13.98
C SER A 67 -2.86 -8.38 13.40
N TRP A 68 -3.84 -8.24 12.50
CA TRP A 68 -4.25 -6.92 11.99
C TRP A 68 -5.18 -6.14 12.93
N ALA A 69 -5.69 -6.80 13.96
CA ALA A 69 -6.67 -6.23 14.90
C ALA A 69 -6.18 -4.94 15.60
N TRP A 70 -4.89 -4.83 15.89
CA TRP A 70 -4.31 -3.70 16.62
C TRP A 70 -4.27 -2.42 15.81
N HIS A 71 -4.06 -2.48 14.49
CA HIS A 71 -4.10 -1.32 13.62
C HIS A 71 -5.48 -0.71 13.51
N GLN A 72 -6.51 -1.50 13.65
CA GLN A 72 -7.88 -1.05 13.45
C GLN A 72 -8.51 -0.34 14.64
N ARG A 73 -8.13 -0.67 15.86
CA ARG A 73 -8.70 -0.02 17.06
C ARG A 73 -8.52 1.50 17.09
N LYS A 74 -7.57 2.03 16.31
CA LYS A 74 -7.26 3.45 16.26
C LYS A 74 -7.66 4.14 14.96
N PHE A 75 -7.76 3.39 13.92
CA PHE A 75 -8.21 3.88 12.63
C PHE A 75 -9.66 3.46 12.47
N ARG A 76 -10.55 4.38 12.70
CA ARG A 76 -11.99 4.17 12.43
C ARG A 76 -12.26 3.74 10.97
N SER A 77 -11.23 3.61 10.17
CA SER A 77 -11.27 3.44 8.72
C SER A 77 -10.37 2.32 8.17
N GLY A 78 -9.85 1.42 8.95
CA GLY A 78 -8.93 0.37 8.45
C GLY A 78 -7.58 0.92 7.92
N PRO A 79 -6.55 0.10 7.82
CA PRO A 79 -5.28 0.53 7.26
C PRO A 79 -5.39 0.70 5.73
N VAL A 80 -4.95 1.84 5.23
CA VAL A 80 -4.95 2.17 3.80
C VAL A 80 -4.09 1.19 2.99
N GLN A 81 -3.06 0.64 3.61
CA GLN A 81 -2.14 -0.31 3.00
C GLN A 81 -2.74 -1.71 2.78
N LEU A 82 -3.83 -2.04 3.47
CA LEU A 82 -4.44 -3.36 3.41
C LEU A 82 -4.68 -3.86 1.97
N PRO A 83 -5.30 -3.06 1.10
CA PRO A 83 -5.52 -3.45 -0.29
C PRO A 83 -4.22 -3.63 -1.09
N ARG A 84 -3.14 -3.00 -0.65
CA ARG A 84 -1.86 -3.01 -1.36
C ARG A 84 -0.95 -4.18 -0.99
N THR A 85 -1.38 -5.05 -0.07
CA THR A 85 -0.64 -6.26 0.33
C THR A 85 -1.13 -7.52 -0.36
N LEU A 86 -1.95 -7.38 -1.40
CA LEU A 86 -2.56 -8.48 -2.15
C LEU A 86 -2.37 -8.28 -3.65
N VAL A 87 -1.76 -9.27 -4.29
CA VAL A 87 -1.58 -9.34 -5.75
C VAL A 87 -1.90 -10.74 -6.24
N ALA A 88 -2.48 -10.86 -7.41
CA ALA A 88 -2.71 -12.14 -8.06
C ALA A 88 -2.21 -12.11 -9.51
N GLU A 89 -1.47 -13.15 -9.90
CA GLU A 89 -0.95 -13.33 -11.23
C GLU A 89 -0.93 -14.82 -11.60
N GLY A 90 -1.53 -15.17 -12.74
CA GLY A 90 -1.61 -16.54 -13.21
C GLY A 90 -2.23 -17.47 -12.16
N GLU A 91 -1.50 -18.52 -11.78
CA GLU A 91 -1.91 -19.49 -10.76
C GLU A 91 -1.34 -19.16 -9.36
N ARG A 92 -0.98 -17.92 -9.09
CA ARG A 92 -0.41 -17.49 -7.81
C ARG A 92 -1.17 -16.31 -7.23
N VAL A 93 -1.26 -16.30 -5.90
CA VAL A 93 -1.72 -15.16 -5.10
C VAL A 93 -0.63 -14.84 -4.09
N TYR A 94 -0.21 -13.61 -4.05
CA TYR A 94 0.81 -13.11 -3.14
C TYR A 94 0.13 -12.25 -2.08
N ALA A 95 0.31 -12.60 -0.82
CA ALA A 95 -0.30 -11.91 0.29
C ALA A 95 0.55 -11.96 1.56
N ALA A 96 0.55 -10.88 2.33
CA ALA A 96 0.99 -10.91 3.72
C ALA A 96 -0.19 -11.33 4.59
N LEU A 97 -0.10 -12.49 5.24
CA LEU A 97 -1.18 -13.06 6.05
C LEU A 97 -1.16 -12.60 7.52
N GLY A 98 -0.58 -11.46 7.78
CA GLY A 98 -0.47 -10.83 9.08
C GLY A 98 0.45 -9.62 9.00
N LEU A 99 0.42 -8.80 10.04
CA LEU A 99 1.20 -7.56 10.08
C LEU A 99 2.71 -7.81 10.09
N GLU A 100 3.14 -8.83 10.82
CA GLU A 100 4.54 -9.25 10.93
C GLU A 100 4.80 -10.54 10.14
N ALA A 101 3.80 -11.01 9.38
CA ALA A 101 3.96 -12.19 8.54
C ALA A 101 4.76 -11.84 7.27
N PRO A 102 5.66 -12.72 6.85
CA PRO A 102 6.32 -12.54 5.56
C PRO A 102 5.33 -12.68 4.40
N LEU A 103 5.63 -12.04 3.30
CA LEU A 103 4.90 -12.23 2.05
C LEU A 103 4.92 -13.72 1.67
N THR A 104 3.78 -14.22 1.24
CA THR A 104 3.60 -15.64 0.93
C THR A 104 2.94 -15.79 -0.43
N ALA A 105 3.48 -16.65 -1.28
CA ALA A 105 2.82 -17.11 -2.49
C ALA A 105 1.92 -18.29 -2.17
N LEU A 106 0.66 -18.18 -2.56
CA LEU A 106 -0.35 -19.22 -2.43
C LEU A 106 -0.71 -19.75 -3.82
N ASP A 107 -1.03 -21.03 -3.89
CA ASP A 107 -1.68 -21.61 -5.05
C ASP A 107 -3.10 -21.04 -5.20
N ALA A 108 -3.40 -20.46 -6.36
CA ALA A 108 -4.64 -19.73 -6.59
C ALA A 108 -5.89 -20.63 -6.53
N ALA A 109 -5.77 -21.90 -6.86
CA ALA A 109 -6.89 -22.84 -6.85
C ALA A 109 -7.19 -23.40 -5.46
N THR A 110 -6.17 -23.59 -4.62
CA THR A 110 -6.29 -24.34 -3.36
C THR A 110 -5.99 -23.53 -2.10
N GLY A 111 -5.36 -22.35 -2.24
CA GLY A 111 -4.89 -21.53 -1.12
C GLY A 111 -3.70 -22.13 -0.34
N LYS A 112 -3.12 -23.22 -0.82
CA LYS A 112 -1.94 -23.83 -0.18
C LYS A 112 -0.72 -22.94 -0.37
N THR A 113 0.10 -22.84 0.65
CA THR A 113 1.37 -22.11 0.59
C THR A 113 2.32 -22.81 -0.38
N VAL A 114 2.77 -22.10 -1.39
CA VAL A 114 3.78 -22.52 -2.35
C VAL A 114 5.16 -22.07 -1.90
N ARG A 115 5.25 -20.83 -1.43
CA ARG A 115 6.50 -20.21 -0.98
C ARG A 115 6.25 -19.14 0.07
N THR A 116 7.22 -18.96 0.95
CA THR A 116 7.29 -17.85 1.89
C THR A 116 8.57 -17.07 1.63
N TYR A 117 8.46 -15.76 1.45
CA TYR A 117 9.58 -14.87 1.17
C TYR A 117 10.12 -14.30 2.48
N LYS A 118 11.17 -14.91 3.01
CA LYS A 118 11.80 -14.48 4.25
C LYS A 118 12.40 -13.08 4.10
N GLY A 119 12.37 -12.29 5.15
CA GLY A 119 12.87 -10.91 5.15
C GLY A 119 11.89 -9.89 4.56
N THR A 120 10.63 -10.29 4.29
CA THR A 120 9.55 -9.41 3.85
C THR A 120 8.52 -9.13 4.94
N GLU A 121 8.85 -9.43 6.18
CA GLU A 121 8.01 -9.08 7.34
C GLU A 121 7.77 -7.57 7.36
N GLY A 122 6.57 -7.16 7.74
CA GLY A 122 6.17 -5.76 7.69
C GLY A 122 5.87 -5.25 6.27
N THR A 123 5.50 -6.14 5.33
CA THR A 123 5.03 -5.75 3.99
C THR A 123 3.87 -4.78 4.08
N GLU A 124 4.02 -3.61 3.50
CA GLU A 124 3.01 -2.57 3.41
C GLU A 124 2.41 -2.46 2.01
N GLU A 125 3.20 -2.76 0.99
CA GLU A 125 2.79 -2.71 -0.40
C GLU A 125 3.55 -3.76 -1.21
N VAL A 126 2.86 -4.42 -2.14
CA VAL A 126 3.46 -5.37 -3.06
C VAL A 126 2.88 -5.18 -4.45
N ILE A 127 3.74 -5.24 -5.45
CA ILE A 127 3.37 -5.32 -6.86
C ILE A 127 4.10 -6.48 -7.51
N PHE A 128 3.52 -7.01 -8.56
CA PHE A 128 4.12 -8.03 -9.42
C PHE A 128 4.29 -7.45 -10.81
N ASP A 129 5.48 -7.56 -11.38
CA ASP A 129 5.77 -7.17 -12.75
C ASP A 129 6.75 -8.16 -13.36
N ASP A 130 6.28 -8.91 -14.37
CA ASP A 130 7.07 -9.83 -15.19
C ASP A 130 8.04 -10.72 -14.38
N GLY A 131 7.49 -11.51 -13.48
CA GLY A 131 8.24 -12.46 -12.65
C GLY A 131 8.94 -11.87 -11.42
N VAL A 132 8.86 -10.56 -11.22
CA VAL A 132 9.49 -9.89 -10.08
C VAL A 132 8.41 -9.35 -9.12
N LEU A 133 8.56 -9.67 -7.84
CA LEU A 133 7.83 -9.05 -6.75
C LEU A 133 8.61 -7.83 -6.26
N VAL A 134 7.99 -6.67 -6.27
CA VAL A 134 8.55 -5.48 -5.65
C VAL A 134 7.74 -5.17 -4.39
N VAL A 135 8.41 -5.17 -3.26
CA VAL A 135 7.81 -5.12 -1.93
C VAL A 135 8.31 -3.90 -1.19
N ALA A 136 7.41 -3.02 -0.80
CA ALA A 136 7.71 -1.99 0.19
C ALA A 136 7.40 -2.53 1.58
N LYS A 137 8.41 -2.54 2.45
CA LYS A 137 8.30 -3.00 3.84
C LYS A 137 8.67 -1.90 4.83
N GLY A 138 7.98 -1.87 5.96
CA GLY A 138 8.32 -1.04 7.10
C GLY A 138 9.35 -1.72 8.02
N GLY A 139 9.95 -0.93 8.90
CA GLY A 139 10.75 -1.47 10.00
C GLY A 139 9.89 -2.22 11.02
N PRO A 140 10.52 -2.85 12.02
CA PRO A 140 9.79 -3.55 13.07
C PRO A 140 8.81 -2.60 13.76
N LEU A 141 7.57 -3.06 13.91
CA LEU A 141 6.53 -2.28 14.57
C LEU A 141 6.81 -2.24 16.07
N PRO A 142 6.90 -1.05 16.68
CA PRO A 142 7.03 -0.95 18.12
C PRO A 142 5.76 -1.47 18.80
N GLU A 143 5.89 -2.00 20.00
CA GLU A 143 4.75 -2.40 20.81
C GLU A 143 3.69 -1.29 20.91
N GLN A 144 2.44 -1.68 20.93
CA GLN A 144 1.30 -0.76 20.80
C GLN A 144 1.23 0.28 21.95
N ALA A 145 1.56 -0.08 23.17
CA ALA A 145 1.49 0.83 24.31
C ALA A 145 2.46 2.03 24.20
N PRO A 146 3.73 1.85 23.79
CA PRO A 146 4.63 2.94 23.48
C PRO A 146 4.12 3.84 22.35
N ILE A 147 3.56 3.27 21.29
CA ILE A 147 2.97 4.05 20.18
C ILE A 147 1.89 4.99 20.69
N ASP A 148 1.02 4.51 21.56
CA ASP A 148 -0.08 5.29 22.12
C ASP A 148 0.39 6.42 23.01
N ALA A 149 1.35 6.14 23.87
CA ALA A 149 1.94 7.13 24.73
C ALA A 149 2.68 8.22 23.94
N ALA A 150 3.41 7.85 22.90
CA ALA A 150 4.14 8.78 22.07
C ALA A 150 3.23 9.64 21.19
N LYS A 151 2.17 9.07 20.61
CA LYS A 151 1.17 9.86 19.86
C LYS A 151 0.51 10.92 20.72
N ARG A 152 0.21 10.61 21.98
CA ARG A 152 -0.33 11.59 22.94
C ARG A 152 0.67 12.70 23.27
N ARG A 153 1.96 12.40 23.25
CA ARG A 153 3.06 13.36 23.50
C ARG A 153 3.57 14.05 22.25
N GLY A 154 3.03 13.73 21.06
CA GLY A 154 3.50 14.29 19.79
C GLY A 154 4.87 13.76 19.33
N VAL A 155 5.31 12.62 19.85
CA VAL A 155 6.56 11.97 19.42
C VAL A 155 6.30 11.20 18.13
N SER A 156 7.17 11.39 17.14
CA SER A 156 7.21 10.59 15.92
C SER A 156 8.11 9.38 16.12
N PHE A 157 7.66 8.20 15.68
CA PHE A 157 8.53 7.04 15.61
C PHE A 157 9.26 7.02 14.28
N PRO A 158 10.55 6.67 14.25
CA PRO A 158 11.23 6.35 13.02
C PRO A 158 10.46 5.21 12.32
N ASN A 159 10.17 5.38 11.07
CA ASN A 159 9.60 4.35 10.23
C ASN A 159 10.49 4.23 9.00
N GLU A 160 11.60 3.53 9.19
CA GLU A 160 12.52 3.23 8.11
C GLU A 160 11.83 2.27 7.16
N LYS A 161 11.77 2.65 5.91
CA LYS A 161 11.15 1.85 4.86
C LYS A 161 12.18 1.40 3.86
N THR A 162 11.96 0.21 3.35
CA THR A 162 12.83 -0.42 2.37
C THR A 162 11.98 -0.96 1.22
N ILE A 163 12.50 -0.89 0.00
CA ILE A 163 11.94 -1.57 -1.16
C ILE A 163 12.84 -2.74 -1.49
N VAL A 164 12.27 -3.92 -1.64
CA VAL A 164 12.98 -5.15 -1.99
C VAL A 164 12.39 -5.70 -3.28
N ALA A 165 13.23 -6.02 -4.26
CA ALA A 165 12.83 -6.76 -5.44
C ALA A 165 13.25 -8.22 -5.30
N ILE A 166 12.33 -9.12 -5.61
CA ILE A 166 12.50 -10.55 -5.41
C ILE A 166 12.07 -11.29 -6.68
N GLU A 167 12.87 -12.24 -7.13
CA GLU A 167 12.44 -13.16 -8.18
C GLU A 167 11.34 -14.06 -7.62
N ALA A 168 10.16 -14.02 -8.21
CA ALA A 168 8.97 -14.62 -7.63
C ALA A 168 9.02 -16.15 -7.53
N ASN A 169 9.69 -16.84 -8.48
CA ASN A 169 9.74 -18.28 -8.51
C ASN A 169 10.84 -18.86 -7.61
N SER A 170 12.03 -18.27 -7.60
CA SER A 170 13.15 -18.73 -6.77
C SER A 170 13.06 -18.20 -5.34
N GLY A 171 12.55 -16.97 -5.17
CA GLY A 171 12.56 -16.23 -3.91
C GLY A 171 13.88 -15.51 -3.65
N ASP A 172 14.75 -15.42 -4.64
CA ASP A 172 16.02 -14.74 -4.53
C ASP A 172 15.83 -13.22 -4.53
N VAL A 173 16.51 -12.53 -3.61
CA VAL A 173 16.54 -11.08 -3.58
C VAL A 173 17.42 -10.57 -4.71
N LEU A 174 16.83 -9.79 -5.61
CA LEU A 174 17.57 -9.17 -6.72
C LEU A 174 18.31 -7.93 -6.27
N TRP A 175 17.63 -7.08 -5.51
CA TRP A 175 18.18 -5.86 -4.94
C TRP A 175 17.32 -5.35 -3.79
N GLU A 176 17.91 -4.48 -3.01
CA GLU A 176 17.25 -3.76 -1.91
C GLU A 176 17.59 -2.27 -2.02
N TRP A 177 16.58 -1.42 -1.82
CA TRP A 177 16.72 0.02 -1.80
C TRP A 177 16.28 0.55 -0.45
N SER A 178 17.10 1.40 0.15
CA SER A 178 16.81 2.11 1.40
C SER A 178 17.26 3.55 1.27
N GLU A 179 16.47 4.46 1.78
CA GLU A 179 16.88 5.87 1.80
C GLU A 179 17.93 6.09 2.91
N PRO A 180 19.07 6.72 2.60
CA PRO A 180 20.17 6.88 3.56
C PRO A 180 19.78 7.62 4.84
N ASP A 181 18.84 8.56 4.75
CA ASP A 181 18.38 9.40 5.86
C ASP A 181 17.11 8.88 6.55
N GLY A 182 16.61 7.71 6.14
CA GLY A 182 15.45 7.03 6.73
C GLY A 182 14.12 7.77 6.62
N GLY A 183 13.07 7.04 6.36
CA GLY A 183 11.70 7.47 6.66
C GLY A 183 11.00 8.40 5.68
N LYS A 184 11.47 8.57 4.45
CA LYS A 184 10.84 9.45 3.47
C LYS A 184 10.09 8.75 2.34
N LEU A 185 10.09 7.41 2.29
CA LEU A 185 9.25 6.68 1.34
C LEU A 185 7.76 6.99 1.63
N VAL A 186 7.06 7.47 0.62
CA VAL A 186 5.63 7.75 0.73
C VAL A 186 4.86 6.46 0.47
N PRO A 187 4.07 5.95 1.45
CA PRO A 187 3.30 4.73 1.27
C PRO A 187 2.29 4.85 0.12
N VAL A 188 1.92 3.72 -0.43
CA VAL A 188 0.93 3.54 -1.53
C VAL A 188 1.28 4.27 -2.83
N THR A 189 2.58 4.47 -3.05
CA THR A 189 3.08 5.08 -4.30
C THR A 189 3.93 4.14 -5.13
N LEU A 190 3.98 2.85 -4.78
CA LEU A 190 4.73 1.87 -5.55
C LEU A 190 4.00 1.53 -6.86
N ALA A 191 4.72 1.59 -7.97
CA ALA A 191 4.24 1.16 -9.29
C ALA A 191 5.37 0.51 -10.08
N ALA A 192 5.04 -0.37 -11.02
CA ALA A 192 6.02 -0.95 -11.94
C ALA A 192 5.43 -1.06 -13.35
N LYS A 193 6.27 -0.86 -14.35
CA LYS A 193 5.92 -0.98 -15.75
C LYS A 193 7.19 -1.07 -16.61
N ASP A 194 7.18 -1.97 -17.57
CA ASP A 194 8.21 -2.07 -18.63
C ASP A 194 9.66 -2.06 -18.09
N GLY A 195 9.93 -2.91 -17.08
CA GLY A 195 11.25 -3.04 -16.47
C GLY A 195 11.68 -1.85 -15.61
N LYS A 196 10.75 -1.02 -15.17
CA LYS A 196 10.98 0.13 -14.30
C LYS A 196 10.13 0.01 -13.05
N VAL A 197 10.66 0.50 -11.93
CA VAL A 197 9.94 0.61 -10.65
C VAL A 197 9.90 2.08 -10.27
N PHE A 198 8.73 2.56 -9.91
CA PHE A 198 8.47 3.94 -9.54
C PHE A 198 7.91 4.03 -8.14
N PHE A 199 8.34 5.03 -7.38
CA PHE A 199 7.80 5.35 -6.06
C PHE A 199 8.12 6.79 -5.70
N GLN A 200 7.43 7.32 -4.71
CA GLN A 200 7.76 8.64 -4.17
C GLN A 200 8.61 8.50 -2.91
N ALA A 201 9.72 9.22 -2.85
CA ALA A 201 10.51 9.43 -1.64
C ALA A 201 10.70 10.93 -1.40
N GLY A 202 10.24 11.40 -0.24
CA GLY A 202 10.27 12.83 0.07
C GLY A 202 9.49 13.67 -0.95
N ALA A 203 10.19 14.57 -1.63
CA ALA A 203 9.63 15.45 -2.64
C ALA A 203 9.68 14.87 -4.06
N ASP A 204 10.37 13.75 -4.26
CA ASP A 204 10.73 13.25 -5.58
C ASP A 204 10.01 11.95 -5.90
N VAL A 205 9.62 11.79 -7.15
CA VAL A 205 9.32 10.49 -7.75
C VAL A 205 10.65 9.93 -8.25
N ILE A 206 10.97 8.72 -7.86
CA ILE A 206 12.18 8.00 -8.22
C ILE A 206 11.82 6.86 -9.16
N CYS A 207 12.62 6.66 -10.18
CA CYS A 207 12.56 5.52 -11.08
C CYS A 207 13.82 4.68 -10.94
N LEU A 208 13.63 3.40 -10.62
CA LEU A 208 14.70 2.41 -10.62
C LEU A 208 14.57 1.45 -11.79
N ASP A 209 15.66 0.89 -12.22
CA ASP A 209 15.70 -0.29 -13.08
C ASP A 209 15.20 -1.51 -12.29
N ARG A 210 14.20 -2.21 -12.77
CA ARG A 210 13.58 -3.35 -12.08
C ARG A 210 14.56 -4.50 -11.83
N ALA A 211 15.46 -4.76 -12.77
CA ALA A 211 16.38 -5.90 -12.68
C ALA A 211 17.56 -5.63 -11.73
N THR A 212 18.02 -4.37 -11.67
CA THR A 212 19.25 -4.03 -10.98
C THR A 212 19.09 -3.12 -9.76
N GLY A 213 17.92 -2.48 -9.60
CA GLY A 213 17.68 -1.48 -8.56
C GLY A 213 18.44 -0.17 -8.75
N LYS A 214 19.15 0.01 -9.87
CA LYS A 214 19.86 1.25 -10.15
C LYS A 214 18.90 2.37 -10.51
N GLU A 215 19.11 3.54 -9.95
CA GLU A 215 18.34 4.72 -10.29
C GLU A 215 18.55 5.09 -11.76
N ARG A 216 17.43 5.27 -12.47
CA ARG A 216 17.41 5.78 -13.85
C ARG A 216 17.20 7.27 -13.89
N TRP A 217 16.29 7.76 -13.05
CA TRP A 217 15.99 9.18 -12.89
C TRP A 217 15.21 9.44 -11.59
N HIS A 218 15.18 10.70 -11.19
CA HIS A 218 14.23 11.24 -10.21
C HIS A 218 13.63 12.55 -10.70
N SER A 219 12.43 12.90 -10.21
CA SER A 219 11.73 14.12 -10.59
C SER A 219 11.00 14.71 -9.41
N THR A 220 11.28 15.99 -9.11
CA THR A 220 10.65 16.69 -8.00
C THR A 220 9.21 17.05 -8.32
N VAL A 221 8.29 16.48 -7.55
CA VAL A 221 6.84 16.68 -7.71
C VAL A 221 6.23 17.53 -6.59
N VAL A 222 6.87 17.60 -5.42
CA VAL A 222 6.42 18.42 -4.30
C VAL A 222 7.29 19.66 -4.20
N GLU A 223 6.70 20.82 -4.43
CA GLU A 223 7.41 22.07 -4.24
C GLU A 223 7.76 22.28 -2.75
N PRO A 224 8.98 22.73 -2.43
CA PRO A 224 9.33 23.06 -1.07
C PRO A 224 8.40 24.17 -0.55
N ALA A 225 7.85 23.97 0.65
CA ALA A 225 6.96 24.94 1.27
C ALA A 225 7.66 26.31 1.36
N LYS A 226 7.13 27.33 0.70
CA LYS A 226 7.64 28.69 0.82
C LYS A 226 7.65 29.09 2.30
N PRO A 227 8.77 29.61 2.83
CA PRO A 227 8.84 30.04 4.23
C PRO A 227 7.73 31.06 4.47
N ARG A 228 6.80 30.72 5.35
CA ARG A 228 5.76 31.68 5.77
C ARG A 228 6.46 32.82 6.45
N LYS A 229 6.43 34.01 5.86
CA LYS A 229 6.75 35.27 6.57
C LYS A 229 5.74 35.40 7.71
N ASN A 230 6.20 35.21 8.95
CA ASN A 230 5.39 35.46 10.12
C ASN A 230 5.16 37.00 10.21
N PRO A 231 3.93 37.49 10.04
CA PRO A 231 3.63 38.86 10.40
C PRO A 231 3.29 38.88 11.89
N GLY A 232 4.31 39.10 12.72
CA GLY A 232 4.15 39.57 14.09
C GLY A 232 3.45 38.61 15.08
N GLY A 233 4.18 38.19 16.12
CA GLY A 233 3.60 37.78 17.40
C GLY A 233 3.53 36.30 17.74
N GLY A 234 4.56 35.80 18.34
CA GLY A 234 4.56 35.03 19.61
C GLY A 234 3.87 33.67 19.73
N ARG A 235 3.29 33.05 18.72
CA ARG A 235 2.87 31.65 18.81
C ARG A 235 3.85 30.78 18.00
N LYS A 236 4.55 29.89 18.71
CA LYS A 236 5.32 28.81 18.06
C LYS A 236 4.42 28.16 16.99
N PRO A 237 4.90 28.00 15.76
CA PRO A 237 4.12 27.30 14.74
C PRO A 237 3.68 25.97 15.33
N ARG A 238 2.39 25.72 15.41
CA ARG A 238 1.92 24.36 15.60
C ARG A 238 2.58 23.55 14.48
N PRO A 239 3.24 22.42 14.81
CA PRO A 239 3.71 21.54 13.77
C PRO A 239 2.50 21.36 12.85
N THR A 240 2.65 21.74 11.59
CA THR A 240 1.67 21.43 10.57
C THR A 240 1.46 19.92 10.73
N ARG A 241 0.29 19.53 11.21
CA ARG A 241 -0.10 18.15 11.13
C ARG A 241 0.13 17.82 9.66
N SER A 242 1.22 17.10 9.39
CA SER A 242 1.32 16.38 8.13
C SER A 242 -0.04 15.70 8.07
N ALA A 243 -0.79 16.01 7.05
CA ALA A 243 -2.10 15.43 6.87
C ALA A 243 -1.85 13.94 6.64
N GLY A 244 -1.68 13.19 7.73
CA GLY A 244 -1.32 11.78 7.72
C GLY A 244 -2.42 10.87 7.17
N TRP A 245 -3.22 11.43 6.26
CA TRP A 245 -4.35 10.75 5.64
C TRP A 245 -4.47 11.05 4.14
N ALA A 246 -3.91 12.12 3.62
CA ALA A 246 -3.84 12.39 2.19
C ALA A 246 -2.47 11.94 1.70
N LEU A 247 -2.33 10.66 1.45
CA LEU A 247 -1.17 10.09 0.78
C LEU A 247 -1.24 10.40 -0.71
N ALA A 248 -0.09 10.44 -1.36
CA ALA A 248 -0.04 10.50 -2.81
C ALA A 248 -0.44 9.15 -3.41
N THR A 249 -0.90 9.17 -4.65
CA THR A 249 -1.09 8.00 -5.50
C THR A 249 -0.14 8.10 -6.68
N LEU A 250 0.42 6.98 -7.10
CA LEU A 250 1.27 6.88 -8.28
C LEU A 250 0.81 5.70 -9.13
N VAL A 251 0.64 5.94 -10.42
CA VAL A 251 0.22 4.93 -11.40
C VAL A 251 1.12 5.03 -12.63
N ALA A 252 1.62 3.90 -13.11
CA ALA A 252 2.36 3.81 -14.36
C ALA A 252 1.47 3.17 -15.45
N TYR A 253 1.33 3.85 -16.57
CA TYR A 253 0.55 3.39 -17.71
C TYR A 253 1.17 3.88 -19.03
N ASP A 254 1.31 2.99 -20.00
CA ASP A 254 2.06 3.23 -21.21
C ASP A 254 3.46 3.80 -20.93
N ASP A 255 3.82 4.89 -21.57
CA ASP A 255 5.08 5.62 -21.42
C ASP A 255 5.01 6.73 -20.35
N MET A 256 3.96 6.73 -19.53
CA MET A 256 3.67 7.79 -18.57
C MET A 256 3.62 7.28 -17.12
N VAL A 257 4.00 8.18 -16.21
CA VAL A 257 3.79 8.02 -14.77
C VAL A 257 2.90 9.16 -14.28
N PHE A 258 1.80 8.81 -13.64
CA PHE A 258 0.84 9.76 -13.08
C PHE A 258 1.02 9.81 -11.56
N TRP A 259 1.23 11.00 -11.04
CA TRP A 259 1.36 11.26 -9.62
C TRP A 259 0.31 12.28 -9.16
N ALA A 260 -0.39 11.99 -8.06
CA ALA A 260 -1.40 12.87 -7.49
C ALA A 260 -1.33 12.91 -5.96
N ASP A 261 -1.38 14.10 -5.36
CA ASP A 261 -1.34 14.31 -3.90
C ASP A 261 -2.66 14.90 -3.33
N GLY A 262 -3.69 15.00 -4.16
CA GLY A 262 -4.96 15.61 -3.80
C GLY A 262 -5.01 17.13 -3.92
N LYS A 263 -3.95 17.76 -4.39
CA LYS A 263 -3.90 19.17 -4.78
C LYS A 263 -3.48 19.33 -6.23
N ARG A 264 -2.63 18.43 -6.68
CA ARG A 264 -2.02 18.43 -8.00
C ARG A 264 -2.05 17.01 -8.57
N LEU A 265 -2.31 16.89 -9.86
CA LEU A 265 -2.06 15.72 -10.67
C LEU A 265 -0.98 16.09 -11.68
N ALA A 266 0.08 15.32 -11.75
CA ALA A 266 1.17 15.50 -12.70
C ALA A 266 1.36 14.22 -13.51
N ALA A 267 1.59 14.37 -14.82
CA ALA A 267 1.98 13.31 -15.71
C ALA A 267 3.42 13.50 -16.16
N MET A 268 4.22 12.45 -16.00
CA MET A 268 5.66 12.44 -16.28
C MET A 268 5.97 11.38 -17.32
N SER A 269 6.97 11.62 -18.15
CA SER A 269 7.53 10.57 -19.01
C SER A 269 8.14 9.46 -18.15
N ALA A 270 7.77 8.22 -18.40
CA ALA A 270 8.34 7.05 -17.70
C ALA A 270 9.82 6.83 -18.04
N ASP A 271 10.33 7.40 -19.15
CA ASP A 271 11.72 7.21 -19.56
C ASP A 271 12.71 8.14 -18.86
N ASN A 272 12.29 9.38 -18.58
CA ASN A 272 13.23 10.41 -18.09
C ASN A 272 12.68 11.29 -16.95
N GLY A 273 11.47 11.03 -16.47
CA GLY A 273 10.84 11.77 -15.36
C GLY A 273 10.41 13.20 -15.69
N LYS A 274 10.53 13.65 -16.96
CA LYS A 274 10.12 15.00 -17.33
C LYS A 274 8.62 15.16 -17.18
N ILE A 275 8.18 16.17 -16.44
CA ILE A 275 6.76 16.53 -16.35
C ILE A 275 6.29 17.00 -17.73
N VAL A 276 5.33 16.28 -18.27
CA VAL A 276 4.71 16.59 -19.58
C VAL A 276 3.60 17.60 -19.42
N TRP A 277 2.75 17.38 -18.40
CA TRP A 277 1.71 18.32 -17.99
C TRP A 277 1.36 18.12 -16.52
N ASP A 278 0.74 19.12 -15.94
CA ASP A 278 0.16 19.07 -14.61
C ASP A 278 -1.10 19.93 -14.51
N CYS A 279 -1.96 19.59 -13.55
CA CYS A 279 -3.17 20.34 -13.28
C CYS A 279 -3.55 20.28 -11.79
N PRO A 280 -4.38 21.23 -11.32
CA PRO A 280 -4.98 21.14 -10.00
C PRO A 280 -5.83 19.86 -9.87
N ALA A 281 -5.74 19.21 -8.73
CA ALA A 281 -6.55 18.04 -8.40
C ALA A 281 -7.15 18.18 -7.01
N GLN A 282 -8.18 17.38 -6.72
CA GLN A 282 -8.79 17.31 -5.41
C GLN A 282 -8.85 15.85 -4.96
N ALA A 283 -8.42 15.60 -3.73
CA ALA A 283 -8.63 14.30 -3.09
C ALA A 283 -9.97 14.29 -2.34
N GLY A 284 -10.53 13.09 -2.20
CA GLY A 284 -11.62 12.85 -1.28
C GLY A 284 -11.21 13.08 0.18
N PHE A 285 -12.19 13.09 1.07
CA PHE A 285 -11.93 13.24 2.49
C PHE A 285 -11.16 12.03 3.03
N ARG A 286 -9.90 12.23 3.41
CA ARG A 286 -9.03 11.22 4.03
C ARG A 286 -8.68 9.99 3.16
N SER A 287 -8.76 10.09 1.86
CA SER A 287 -8.28 9.05 0.94
C SER A 287 -7.23 9.60 -0.02
N PRO A 288 -6.29 8.78 -0.47
CA PRO A 288 -5.46 9.14 -1.62
C PRO A 288 -6.35 9.44 -2.82
N PRO A 289 -5.90 10.27 -3.76
CA PRO A 289 -6.61 10.44 -5.02
C PRO A 289 -6.69 9.12 -5.78
N ASP A 290 -7.85 8.79 -6.30
CA ASP A 290 -7.98 7.70 -7.28
C ASP A 290 -7.63 8.24 -8.66
N VAL A 291 -6.72 7.57 -9.34
CA VAL A 291 -6.34 7.87 -10.72
C VAL A 291 -6.85 6.73 -11.60
N LEU A 292 -7.83 7.03 -12.44
CA LEU A 292 -8.35 6.12 -13.46
C LEU A 292 -7.77 6.51 -14.80
N ILE A 293 -7.30 5.54 -15.56
CA ILE A 293 -6.67 5.71 -16.87
C ILE A 293 -7.44 4.87 -17.90
#